data_549fc54b1155046f033fc1e67b21f703
#
_entry.id   549fc54b1155046f033fc1e67b21f703
#
_cell.length_a   1.000
_cell.length_b   1.000
_cell.length_c   1.000
_cell.angle_alpha   90.00
_cell.angle_beta   90.00
_cell.angle_gamma   90.00
#
_symmetry.space_group_name_H-M   'P 1'
#
loop_
_entity.id
_entity.type
_entity.pdbx_description
1 polymer ?
#
loop_
_entity_poly.entity_id
_entity_poly.type
_entity_poly.pdbx_seq_one_letter_code
_entity_poly.pdbx_strand_id
1 'polypeptide(L)'
;MPSALAALLFLGLSLSQGTSTQKQSLSKPVIWAKPSFMIPEGKLAIIWCQGTHGAAEYQLHFEGGLSAFKRPKSPGMSNRVKFPIPSMTSQTAGQYRCFYRSGELWSEPSDPLDLVVTGLYDTPTLSVQPRPEVISGEKVTFRCRLETATSTFFLLKEGRSSRPQRRYGNI
;
A
#
# COMPACT_ATOMS: atom_id res chain seq x y z
N MET A 1 37.24 -66.19 34.56
CA MET A 1 37.74 -65.46 33.38
C MET A 1 36.60 -65.46 32.41
N PRO A 2 35.76 -64.57 32.31
CA PRO A 2 35.57 -63.85 31.08
C PRO A 2 35.17 -62.40 31.31
N SER A 3 35.71 -61.56 30.47
CA SER A 3 35.49 -60.14 30.40
C SER A 3 34.11 -59.82 29.83
N ALA A 4 33.28 -59.12 30.54
CA ALA A 4 32.07 -58.57 30.01
C ALA A 4 32.38 -57.23 29.33
N LEU A 5 32.30 -57.21 28.01
CA LEU A 5 32.28 -56.04 27.18
C LEU A 5 30.88 -55.40 27.24
N ALA A 6 30.74 -54.37 28.04
CA ALA A 6 29.56 -53.51 28.03
C ALA A 6 29.63 -52.56 26.81
N ALA A 7 28.92 -52.88 25.77
CA ALA A 7 28.73 -52.00 24.66
C ALA A 7 27.70 -50.92 25.06
N LEU A 8 28.20 -49.74 25.40
CA LEU A 8 27.39 -48.56 25.58
C LEU A 8 27.00 -48.00 24.21
N LEU A 9 25.80 -48.39 23.77
CA LEU A 9 25.11 -47.75 22.66
C LEU A 9 24.66 -46.35 23.09
N PHE A 10 25.49 -45.35 22.79
CA PHE A 10 25.01 -43.97 22.81
C PHE A 10 24.06 -43.75 21.65
N LEU A 11 22.76 -43.90 21.92
CA LEU A 11 21.75 -43.31 21.06
C LEU A 11 21.83 -41.80 21.19
N GLY A 12 22.58 -41.19 20.30
CA GLY A 12 22.52 -39.75 20.09
C GLY A 12 21.16 -39.38 19.53
N LEU A 13 20.20 -39.04 20.42
CA LEU A 13 19.02 -38.28 20.04
C LEU A 13 19.50 -36.88 19.69
N SER A 14 19.85 -36.69 18.44
CA SER A 14 19.94 -35.37 17.87
C SER A 14 18.49 -34.80 17.79
N LEU A 15 18.08 -34.14 18.85
CA LEU A 15 16.98 -33.22 18.84
C LEU A 15 17.36 -32.10 17.87
N SER A 16 17.00 -32.29 16.62
CA SER A 16 16.91 -31.20 15.65
C SER A 16 15.86 -30.24 16.19
N GLN A 17 16.29 -29.29 17.01
CA GLN A 17 15.52 -28.10 17.29
C GLN A 17 15.43 -27.37 15.98
N GLY A 18 14.36 -27.64 15.23
CA GLY A 18 13.91 -26.75 14.20
C GLY A 18 13.60 -25.42 14.86
N THR A 19 14.59 -24.54 14.92
CA THR A 19 14.36 -23.12 15.15
C THR A 19 13.56 -22.65 13.95
N SER A 20 12.25 -22.76 14.05
CA SER A 20 11.36 -21.93 13.25
C SER A 20 11.67 -20.51 13.70
N THR A 21 12.60 -19.87 13.01
CA THR A 21 12.74 -18.42 13.05
C THR A 21 11.41 -17.89 12.49
N GLN A 22 10.45 -17.71 13.38
CA GLN A 22 9.32 -16.82 13.08
C GLN A 22 9.97 -15.49 12.75
N LYS A 23 10.01 -15.20 11.46
CA LYS A 23 10.41 -13.90 10.94
C LYS A 23 9.45 -12.92 11.62
N GLN A 24 9.93 -12.24 12.66
CA GLN A 24 9.14 -11.32 13.45
C GLN A 24 8.89 -10.12 12.55
N SER A 25 7.84 -10.20 11.72
CA SER A 25 7.46 -9.12 10.83
C SER A 25 6.57 -8.17 11.61
N LEU A 26 6.85 -6.88 11.49
CA LEU A 26 5.98 -5.85 12.03
C LEU A 26 4.71 -5.77 11.17
N SER A 27 3.57 -5.53 11.79
CA SER A 27 2.32 -5.33 11.07
C SER A 27 2.44 -4.19 10.05
N LYS A 28 1.82 -4.36 8.88
CA LYS A 28 1.83 -3.32 7.86
C LYS A 28 1.13 -2.05 8.34
N PRO A 29 1.66 -0.86 8.00
CA PRO A 29 1.04 0.40 8.36
C PRO A 29 -0.22 0.67 7.55
N VAL A 30 -1.03 1.62 8.03
CA VAL A 30 -2.18 2.15 7.30
C VAL A 30 -1.78 3.47 6.64
N ILE A 31 -2.14 3.63 5.37
CA ILE A 31 -1.88 4.83 4.58
C ILE A 31 -3.19 5.44 4.08
N TRP A 32 -3.32 6.77 4.11
CA TRP A 32 -4.46 7.50 3.54
C TRP A 32 -4.05 8.93 3.20
N ALA A 33 -4.87 9.64 2.40
CA ALA A 33 -4.68 11.03 2.06
C ALA A 33 -5.79 11.92 2.63
N LYS A 34 -5.45 13.18 2.88
CA LYS A 34 -6.38 14.25 3.24
C LYS A 34 -6.19 15.44 2.28
N PRO A 35 -7.28 16.09 1.87
CA PRO A 35 -8.68 15.88 2.25
C PRO A 35 -9.29 14.60 1.66
N SER A 36 -8.78 14.09 0.54
CA SER A 36 -9.18 12.86 -0.12
C SER A 36 -8.01 12.28 -0.94
N PHE A 37 -8.19 11.16 -1.63
CA PHE A 37 -7.22 10.64 -2.58
C PHE A 37 -7.26 11.36 -3.93
N MET A 38 -8.34 12.09 -4.24
CA MET A 38 -8.47 12.94 -5.43
C MET A 38 -8.25 14.40 -5.03
N ILE A 39 -7.22 15.02 -5.57
CA ILE A 39 -6.79 16.37 -5.22
C ILE A 39 -6.73 17.19 -6.50
N PRO A 40 -7.36 18.38 -6.55
CA PRO A 40 -7.22 19.27 -7.70
C PRO A 40 -5.77 19.73 -7.91
N GLU A 41 -5.40 19.96 -9.16
CA GLU A 41 -4.10 20.51 -9.52
C GLU A 41 -3.78 21.76 -8.71
N GLY A 42 -2.54 21.89 -8.26
CA GLY A 42 -2.05 23.02 -7.47
C GLY A 42 -2.47 23.03 -6.00
N LYS A 43 -3.33 22.10 -5.57
CA LYS A 43 -3.80 22.05 -4.17
C LYS A 43 -2.89 21.17 -3.30
N LEU A 44 -2.91 21.46 -2.00
CA LEU A 44 -2.19 20.72 -0.97
C LEU A 44 -2.84 19.35 -0.77
N ALA A 45 -2.02 18.31 -0.76
CA ALA A 45 -2.38 16.98 -0.25
C ALA A 45 -1.51 16.63 0.96
N ILE A 46 -2.05 15.86 1.88
CA ILE A 46 -1.31 15.33 3.02
C ILE A 46 -1.49 13.82 3.05
N ILE A 47 -0.40 13.09 2.85
CA ILE A 47 -0.39 11.64 3.02
C ILE A 47 -0.09 11.33 4.48
N TRP A 48 -0.93 10.53 5.10
CA TRP A 48 -0.77 10.03 6.46
C TRP A 48 -0.33 8.58 6.43
N CYS A 49 0.58 8.26 7.31
CA CYS A 49 1.01 6.90 7.57
C CYS A 49 0.91 6.61 9.07
N GLN A 50 0.23 5.53 9.42
CA GLN A 50 0.06 5.09 10.80
C GLN A 50 0.67 3.71 10.99
N GLY A 51 1.62 3.62 11.90
CA GLY A 51 2.24 2.37 12.35
C GLY A 51 1.82 2.01 13.77
N THR A 52 2.76 1.53 14.57
CA THR A 52 2.59 1.18 15.98
C THR A 52 3.19 2.24 16.90
N HIS A 53 2.90 2.14 18.20
CA HIS A 53 3.50 3.03 19.19
C HIS A 53 5.03 2.92 19.29
N GLY A 54 5.59 1.75 18.95
CA GLY A 54 7.04 1.52 18.91
C GLY A 54 7.74 2.03 17.64
N ALA A 55 7.00 2.63 16.71
CA ALA A 55 7.59 3.18 15.50
C ALA A 55 8.51 4.37 15.81
N ALA A 56 9.73 4.33 15.28
CA ALA A 56 10.75 5.38 15.44
C ALA A 56 10.95 6.21 14.18
N GLU A 57 10.74 5.62 13.01
CA GLU A 57 10.96 6.23 11.72
C GLU A 57 9.91 5.75 10.73
N TYR A 58 9.52 6.63 9.82
CA TYR A 58 8.60 6.34 8.73
C TYR A 58 9.23 6.68 7.38
N GLN A 59 8.92 5.89 6.37
CA GLN A 59 9.31 6.15 4.99
C GLN A 59 8.08 6.11 4.09
N LEU A 60 8.01 7.07 3.17
CA LEU A 60 7.02 7.10 2.10
C LEU A 60 7.74 6.86 0.78
N HIS A 61 7.31 5.84 0.07
CA HIS A 61 7.82 5.48 -1.25
C HIS A 61 6.81 5.86 -2.32
N PHE A 62 7.30 6.45 -3.39
CA PHE A 62 6.54 6.78 -4.58
C PHE A 62 6.95 5.87 -5.73
N GLU A 63 5.99 5.22 -6.38
CA GLU A 63 6.27 4.24 -7.43
C GLU A 63 6.93 4.85 -8.68
N GLY A 64 6.70 6.13 -8.95
CA GLY A 64 7.30 6.87 -10.05
C GLY A 64 8.65 7.53 -9.76
N GLY A 65 9.22 7.34 -8.58
CA GLY A 65 10.46 8.01 -8.16
C GLY A 65 11.41 7.11 -7.37
N LEU A 66 12.70 7.39 -7.53
CA LEU A 66 13.77 6.65 -6.83
C LEU A 66 13.98 7.12 -5.37
N SER A 67 13.28 8.18 -4.94
CA SER A 67 13.48 8.79 -3.63
C SER A 67 12.39 8.39 -2.64
N ALA A 68 12.82 7.86 -1.50
CA ALA A 68 11.96 7.68 -0.34
C ALA A 68 11.99 8.94 0.54
N PHE A 69 10.82 9.43 0.93
CA PHE A 69 10.70 10.49 1.92
C PHE A 69 10.82 9.87 3.32
N LYS A 70 11.80 10.31 4.10
CA LYS A 70 12.03 9.84 5.46
C LYS A 70 11.49 10.84 6.48
N ARG A 71 10.83 10.34 7.51
CA ARG A 71 10.40 11.13 8.65
C ARG A 71 10.67 10.40 9.96
N PRO A 72 11.54 10.93 10.82
CA PRO A 72 11.66 10.44 12.18
C PRO A 72 10.38 10.79 12.96
N LYS A 73 9.97 9.88 13.84
CA LYS A 73 8.90 10.17 14.80
C LYS A 73 9.46 11.07 15.90
N SER A 74 8.86 12.22 16.10
CA SER A 74 9.22 13.08 17.23
C SER A 74 8.72 12.49 18.55
N PRO A 75 9.48 12.62 19.65
CA PRO A 75 9.05 12.19 20.97
C PRO A 75 7.69 12.80 21.35
N GLY A 76 6.80 11.99 21.92
CA GLY A 76 5.46 12.42 22.35
C GLY A 76 4.41 12.50 21.23
N MET A 77 4.77 12.24 19.96
CA MET A 77 3.80 12.17 18.87
C MET A 77 3.04 10.85 18.86
N SER A 78 1.83 10.90 18.30
CA SER A 78 1.01 9.72 18.04
C SER A 78 1.74 8.73 17.14
N ASN A 79 1.21 7.50 17.04
CA ASN A 79 1.73 6.43 16.17
C ASN A 79 1.57 6.70 14.66
N ARG A 80 1.46 7.95 14.25
CA ARG A 80 1.25 8.36 12.86
C ARG A 80 2.07 9.59 12.51
N VAL A 81 2.43 9.70 11.24
CA VAL A 81 3.13 10.87 10.67
C VAL A 81 2.42 11.37 9.42
N LYS A 82 2.71 12.60 9.05
CA LYS A 82 2.18 13.25 7.84
C LYS A 82 3.29 13.60 6.87
N PHE A 83 3.03 13.38 5.59
CA PHE A 83 3.89 13.78 4.48
C PHE A 83 3.12 14.78 3.61
N PRO A 84 3.38 16.08 3.73
CA PRO A 84 2.70 17.09 2.93
C PRO A 84 3.25 17.11 1.50
N ILE A 85 2.37 17.22 0.53
CA ILE A 85 2.64 17.54 -0.87
C ILE A 85 2.05 18.93 -1.10
N PRO A 86 2.88 19.97 -1.11
CA PRO A 86 2.40 21.37 -1.12
C PRO A 86 1.53 21.71 -2.33
N SER A 87 1.82 21.10 -3.47
CA SER A 87 1.10 21.34 -4.72
C SER A 87 1.00 20.05 -5.51
N MET A 88 -0.23 19.60 -5.77
CA MET A 88 -0.49 18.45 -6.61
C MET A 88 -0.25 18.77 -8.08
N THR A 89 0.45 17.87 -8.76
CA THR A 89 0.75 17.92 -10.19
C THR A 89 0.63 16.53 -10.80
N SER A 90 0.71 16.42 -12.11
CA SER A 90 0.80 15.12 -12.79
C SER A 90 2.00 14.28 -12.33
N GLN A 91 3.08 14.93 -11.90
CA GLN A 91 4.30 14.25 -11.44
C GLN A 91 4.21 13.75 -10.00
N THR A 92 3.36 14.35 -9.17
CA THR A 92 3.12 13.92 -7.80
C THR A 92 1.92 12.97 -7.67
N ALA A 93 1.10 12.86 -8.72
CA ALA A 93 0.05 11.87 -8.80
C ALA A 93 0.64 10.49 -9.09
N GLY A 94 0.13 9.48 -8.41
CA GLY A 94 0.57 8.10 -8.59
C GLY A 94 0.41 7.27 -7.33
N GLN A 95 1.10 6.15 -7.27
CA GLN A 95 0.97 5.19 -6.19
C GLN A 95 2.04 5.41 -5.12
N TYR A 96 1.57 5.47 -3.88
CA TYR A 96 2.41 5.62 -2.69
C TYR A 96 2.24 4.43 -1.75
N ARG A 97 3.33 4.06 -1.07
CA ARG A 97 3.35 3.07 0.02
C ARG A 97 4.17 3.62 1.17
N CYS A 98 3.79 3.31 2.39
CA CYS A 98 4.59 3.67 3.53
C CYS A 98 5.07 2.45 4.30
N PHE A 99 6.14 2.67 5.07
CA PHE A 99 6.81 1.73 5.94
C PHE A 99 7.11 2.42 7.25
N TYR A 100 7.27 1.66 8.33
CA TYR A 100 7.84 2.17 9.56
C TYR A 100 8.90 1.22 10.11
N ARG A 101 9.79 1.77 10.90
CA ARG A 101 10.83 1.02 11.61
C ARG A 101 10.57 1.06 13.10
N SER A 102 10.71 -0.09 13.76
CA SER A 102 10.69 -0.24 15.20
C SER A 102 11.91 -1.05 15.61
N GLY A 103 12.80 -0.44 16.41
CA GLY A 103 14.13 -1.01 16.63
C GLY A 103 14.90 -1.15 15.32
N GLU A 104 15.42 -2.34 15.06
CA GLU A 104 16.14 -2.68 13.82
C GLU A 104 15.24 -3.26 12.72
N LEU A 105 13.94 -3.45 13.00
CA LEU A 105 13.03 -4.10 12.08
C LEU A 105 12.19 -3.08 11.31
N TRP A 106 12.04 -3.33 10.00
CA TRP A 106 11.11 -2.63 9.13
C TRP A 106 9.80 -3.39 9.00
N SER A 107 8.70 -2.67 8.90
CA SER A 107 7.39 -3.24 8.62
C SER A 107 7.29 -3.75 7.19
N GLU A 108 6.30 -4.61 6.94
CA GLU A 108 5.80 -4.82 5.59
C GLU A 108 5.26 -3.51 5.02
N PRO A 109 5.24 -3.35 3.68
CA PRO A 109 4.66 -2.16 3.07
C PRO A 109 3.17 -2.02 3.39
N SER A 110 2.69 -0.79 3.49
CA SER A 110 1.25 -0.52 3.51
C SER A 110 0.57 -1.05 2.24
N ASP A 111 -0.75 -1.15 2.26
CA ASP A 111 -1.50 -1.21 1.02
C ASP A 111 -1.18 0.04 0.17
N PRO A 112 -1.24 -0.05 -1.17
CA PRO A 112 -0.98 1.10 -2.02
C PRO A 112 -2.06 2.18 -1.85
N LEU A 113 -1.63 3.44 -1.86
CA LEU A 113 -2.47 4.62 -1.97
C LEU A 113 -2.33 5.18 -3.38
N ASP A 114 -3.39 5.15 -4.17
CA ASP A 114 -3.44 5.87 -5.44
C ASP A 114 -3.84 7.32 -5.17
N LEU A 115 -2.89 8.25 -5.35
CA LEU A 115 -3.12 9.69 -5.23
C LEU A 115 -3.37 10.26 -6.62
N VAL A 116 -4.57 10.80 -6.83
CA VAL A 116 -5.05 11.23 -8.14
C VAL A 116 -5.12 12.76 -8.18
N VAL A 117 -4.53 13.34 -9.22
CA VAL A 117 -4.72 14.77 -9.51
C VAL A 117 -5.92 14.95 -10.42
N THR A 118 -6.78 15.92 -10.12
CA THR A 118 -7.95 16.29 -10.91
C THR A 118 -7.79 17.67 -11.53
N GLY A 119 -8.54 17.95 -12.60
CA GLY A 119 -8.49 19.24 -13.30
C GLY A 119 -7.48 19.33 -14.43
N LEU A 120 -6.76 18.23 -14.72
CA LEU A 120 -5.80 18.17 -15.83
C LEU A 120 -6.42 17.75 -17.17
N TYR A 121 -7.55 17.07 -17.13
CA TYR A 121 -8.17 16.44 -18.30
C TYR A 121 -9.66 16.79 -18.37
N ASP A 122 -10.20 16.72 -19.56
CA ASP A 122 -11.63 16.83 -19.79
C ASP A 122 -12.41 15.70 -19.11
N THR A 123 -13.71 15.89 -18.98
CA THR A 123 -14.58 14.89 -18.36
C THR A 123 -14.69 13.65 -19.24
N PRO A 124 -14.32 12.46 -18.76
CA PRO A 124 -14.50 11.23 -19.51
C PRO A 124 -15.98 10.84 -19.61
N THR A 125 -16.32 10.10 -20.66
CA THR A 125 -17.63 9.47 -20.78
C THR A 125 -17.59 8.06 -20.20
N LEU A 126 -18.62 7.73 -19.40
CA LEU A 126 -18.80 6.39 -18.85
C LEU A 126 -20.07 5.77 -19.41
N SER A 127 -19.96 4.59 -19.95
CA SER A 127 -21.10 3.81 -20.45
C SER A 127 -21.05 2.39 -19.88
N VAL A 128 -22.20 1.74 -19.83
CA VAL A 128 -22.36 0.37 -19.35
C VAL A 128 -23.04 -0.48 -20.41
N GLN A 129 -22.61 -1.71 -20.55
CA GLN A 129 -23.15 -2.70 -21.48
C GLN A 129 -23.51 -3.98 -20.75
N PRO A 130 -24.62 -4.66 -21.09
CA PRO A 130 -25.51 -4.38 -22.24
C PRO A 130 -26.48 -3.23 -21.97
N ARG A 131 -26.82 -2.95 -20.70
CA ARG A 131 -27.76 -1.91 -20.28
C ARG A 131 -27.48 -1.44 -18.86
N PRO A 132 -27.95 -0.23 -18.45
CA PRO A 132 -27.76 0.26 -17.09
C PRO A 132 -28.50 -0.57 -16.03
N GLU A 133 -29.66 -1.08 -16.37
CA GLU A 133 -30.49 -1.90 -15.49
C GLU A 133 -30.22 -3.38 -15.73
N VAL A 134 -29.71 -4.06 -14.71
CA VAL A 134 -29.36 -5.48 -14.75
C VAL A 134 -29.87 -6.19 -13.52
N ILE A 135 -30.20 -7.47 -13.66
CA ILE A 135 -30.57 -8.33 -12.54
C ILE A 135 -29.33 -8.90 -11.85
N SER A 136 -29.51 -9.32 -10.60
CA SER A 136 -28.43 -9.91 -9.83
C SER A 136 -27.83 -11.13 -10.53
N GLY A 137 -26.48 -11.14 -10.62
CA GLY A 137 -25.73 -12.21 -11.30
C GLY A 137 -25.44 -11.95 -12.78
N GLU A 138 -26.03 -10.93 -13.41
CA GLU A 138 -25.69 -10.55 -14.77
C GLU A 138 -24.29 -9.92 -14.83
N LYS A 139 -23.58 -10.22 -15.92
CA LYS A 139 -22.29 -9.62 -16.23
C LYS A 139 -22.49 -8.26 -16.88
N VAL A 140 -21.83 -7.24 -16.33
CA VAL A 140 -21.80 -5.89 -16.89
C VAL A 140 -20.39 -5.47 -17.25
N THR A 141 -20.27 -4.65 -18.28
CA THR A 141 -19.00 -4.08 -18.74
C THR A 141 -19.12 -2.56 -18.72
N PHE A 142 -18.27 -1.92 -17.92
CA PHE A 142 -18.11 -0.47 -17.93
C PHE A 142 -17.09 -0.07 -18.99
N ARG A 143 -17.43 0.91 -19.81
CA ARG A 143 -16.53 1.50 -20.80
C ARG A 143 -16.32 2.96 -20.47
N CYS A 144 -15.09 3.32 -20.17
CA CYS A 144 -14.66 4.71 -19.97
C CYS A 144 -13.91 5.19 -21.21
N ARG A 145 -14.26 6.37 -21.69
CA ARG A 145 -13.64 6.99 -22.88
C ARG A 145 -13.29 8.43 -22.60
N LEU A 146 -12.12 8.83 -23.04
CA LEU A 146 -11.65 10.20 -23.07
C LEU A 146 -11.12 10.51 -24.46
N GLU A 147 -11.37 11.72 -24.98
CA GLU A 147 -10.88 12.13 -26.30
C GLU A 147 -9.38 12.41 -26.30
N THR A 148 -8.88 12.91 -25.17
CA THR A 148 -7.45 13.15 -24.99
C THR A 148 -6.72 11.87 -24.61
N ALA A 149 -5.53 11.66 -25.16
CA ALA A 149 -4.73 10.47 -24.87
C ALA A 149 -4.36 10.42 -23.36
N THR A 150 -4.77 9.36 -22.68
CA THR A 150 -4.40 9.05 -21.30
C THR A 150 -4.17 7.56 -21.15
N SER A 151 -3.21 7.19 -20.33
CA SER A 151 -2.85 5.80 -20.09
C SER A 151 -3.54 5.18 -18.89
N THR A 152 -4.13 5.99 -17.99
CA THR A 152 -4.65 5.49 -16.72
C THR A 152 -6.02 6.05 -16.41
N PHE A 153 -6.92 5.15 -16.06
CA PHE A 153 -8.27 5.46 -15.61
C PHE A 153 -8.50 4.90 -14.22
N PHE A 154 -9.29 5.62 -13.43
CA PHE A 154 -9.78 5.15 -12.15
C PHE A 154 -11.30 5.07 -12.17
N LEU A 155 -11.83 3.89 -11.94
CA LEU A 155 -13.26 3.69 -11.74
C LEU A 155 -13.57 3.71 -10.24
N LEU A 156 -14.42 4.65 -9.84
CA LEU A 156 -14.87 4.80 -8.47
C LEU A 156 -16.36 4.48 -8.37
N LYS A 157 -16.70 3.65 -7.40
CA LYS A 157 -18.10 3.43 -7.01
C LYS A 157 -18.39 4.29 -5.78
N GLU A 158 -19.40 5.13 -5.84
CA GLU A 158 -19.87 5.86 -4.67
C GLU A 158 -20.49 4.91 -3.64
N GLY A 159 -20.23 5.17 -2.36
CA GLY A 159 -20.71 4.35 -1.25
C GLY A 159 -19.58 3.91 -0.30
N ARG A 160 -19.92 3.08 0.68
CA ARG A 160 -18.99 2.64 1.72
C ARG A 160 -17.80 1.90 1.13
N SER A 161 -16.60 2.46 1.33
CA SER A 161 -15.30 1.74 1.29
C SER A 161 -14.92 1.04 -0.02
N SER A 162 -15.34 1.49 -1.19
CA SER A 162 -14.77 0.96 -2.42
C SER A 162 -13.46 1.68 -2.76
N ARG A 163 -12.37 0.92 -2.81
CA ARG A 163 -11.11 1.45 -3.36
C ARG A 163 -11.31 1.74 -4.84
N PRO A 164 -10.75 2.84 -5.38
CA PRO A 164 -10.81 3.10 -6.80
C PRO A 164 -10.14 1.95 -7.57
N GLN A 165 -10.78 1.50 -8.64
CA GLN A 165 -10.21 0.49 -9.52
C GLN A 165 -9.38 1.16 -10.61
N ARG A 166 -8.08 0.95 -10.56
CA ARG A 166 -7.14 1.40 -11.58
C ARG A 166 -7.21 0.51 -12.83
N ARG A 167 -7.27 1.12 -14.01
CA ARG A 167 -7.21 0.45 -15.31
C ARG A 167 -6.28 1.23 -16.23
N TYR A 168 -5.52 0.52 -17.04
CA TYR A 168 -4.69 1.08 -18.10
C TYR A 168 -5.50 1.06 -19.38
N GLY A 169 -5.55 2.20 -20.07
CA GLY A 169 -6.16 2.31 -21.38
C GLY A 169 -5.18 1.86 -22.47
N ASN A 170 -5.71 1.28 -23.53
CA ASN A 170 -4.94 1.14 -24.76
C ASN A 170 -4.86 2.51 -25.43
N ILE A 171 -3.66 2.96 -25.73
CA ILE A 171 -3.37 4.17 -26.51
C ILE A 171 -3.61 3.88 -27.97
#